data_72b2e0a3bdff67852711efc40d3bf610
#
_entry.id   72b2e0a3bdff67852711efc40d3bf610
#
_cell.length_a   1.000
_cell.length_b   1.000
_cell.length_c   1.000
_cell.angle_alpha   90.00
_cell.angle_beta   90.00
_cell.angle_gamma   90.00
#
_symmetry.space_group_name_H-M   'P 1'
#
loop_
_entity.id
_entity.type
_entity.pdbx_description
1 polymer ?
#
loop_
_entity_poly.entity_id
_entity_poly.type
_entity_poly.pdbx_seq_one_letter_code
_entity_poly.pdbx_strand_id
1 'polypeptide(L)'
;VGIGGNGGNGGNGGTGGSGGVGGNGGIGGDGAGGGNATSTSSIPFDAHGGNGGAGGDAGHGGTGGDGGDGGHAGTGGRGGLLAGQHANSGNGGGGGTGGAGGTHGTPGSGNAGGTGTGNADSTNGGPGSDGLGGDAFNGSRGTDGNPG
;
A
#
# COMPACT_ATOMS: atom_id res chain seq x y z
N VAL A 1 -55.40 26.69 -30.20
CA VAL A 1 -53.99 27.12 -30.17
C VAL A 1 -53.31 26.32 -29.09
N GLY A 2 -52.48 25.31 -29.45
CA GLY A 2 -51.73 24.51 -28.47
C GLY A 2 -50.61 25.37 -27.85
N ILE A 3 -50.64 25.45 -26.53
CA ILE A 3 -49.56 26.11 -25.79
C ILE A 3 -48.37 25.12 -25.74
N GLY A 4 -47.18 25.52 -26.17
CA GLY A 4 -46.01 24.69 -26.09
C GLY A 4 -45.70 24.35 -24.64
N GLY A 5 -45.39 23.09 -24.36
CA GLY A 5 -45.02 22.64 -23.01
C GLY A 5 -43.61 23.12 -22.60
N ASN A 6 -43.37 23.17 -21.31
CA ASN A 6 -42.03 23.44 -20.75
C ASN A 6 -41.08 22.29 -21.08
N GLY A 7 -39.78 22.61 -21.24
CA GLY A 7 -38.73 21.58 -21.34
C GLY A 7 -38.57 20.80 -20.04
N GLY A 8 -38.21 19.53 -20.15
CA GLY A 8 -37.87 18.71 -18.98
C GLY A 8 -36.48 19.07 -18.42
N ASN A 9 -36.29 19.01 -17.07
CA ASN A 9 -35.00 19.27 -16.43
C ASN A 9 -33.93 18.28 -16.89
N GLY A 10 -32.68 18.74 -16.95
CA GLY A 10 -31.53 17.88 -17.18
C GLY A 10 -31.33 16.89 -16.03
N GLY A 11 -30.84 15.69 -16.33
CA GLY A 11 -30.46 14.72 -15.32
C GLY A 11 -29.20 15.11 -14.57
N ASN A 12 -29.06 14.67 -13.32
CA ASN A 12 -27.81 14.85 -12.57
C ASN A 12 -26.71 13.93 -13.11
N GLY A 13 -25.48 14.37 -13.01
CA GLY A 13 -24.29 13.53 -13.26
C GLY A 13 -24.19 12.37 -12.26
N GLY A 14 -23.62 11.25 -12.68
CA GLY A 14 -23.34 10.12 -11.80
C GLY A 14 -22.14 10.41 -10.88
N THR A 15 -22.08 9.73 -9.73
CA THR A 15 -20.91 9.79 -8.86
C THR A 15 -19.74 8.98 -9.43
N GLY A 16 -18.51 9.44 -9.22
CA GLY A 16 -17.29 8.70 -9.59
C GLY A 16 -17.14 7.41 -8.78
N GLY A 17 -16.53 6.40 -9.40
CA GLY A 17 -16.21 5.13 -8.70
C GLY A 17 -15.12 5.30 -7.64
N SER A 18 -15.14 4.48 -6.60
CA SER A 18 -14.06 4.45 -5.59
C SER A 18 -12.79 3.80 -6.15
N GLY A 19 -11.63 4.29 -5.73
CA GLY A 19 -10.33 3.69 -6.06
C GLY A 19 -10.15 2.30 -5.43
N GLY A 20 -9.34 1.45 -6.06
CA GLY A 20 -9.00 0.13 -5.54
C GLY A 20 -8.06 0.20 -4.33
N VAL A 21 -8.07 -0.81 -3.49
CA VAL A 21 -7.14 -0.92 -2.35
C VAL A 21 -5.74 -1.31 -2.85
N GLY A 22 -4.69 -0.70 -2.29
CA GLY A 22 -3.29 -1.08 -2.56
C GLY A 22 -2.97 -2.51 -2.11
N GLY A 23 -2.07 -3.21 -2.82
CA GLY A 23 -1.63 -4.54 -2.43
C GLY A 23 -0.78 -4.53 -1.15
N ASN A 24 -0.79 -5.62 -0.40
CA ASN A 24 0.05 -5.76 0.79
C ASN A 24 1.53 -5.97 0.42
N GLY A 25 2.43 -5.51 1.27
CA GLY A 25 3.86 -5.72 1.17
C GLY A 25 4.26 -7.19 1.38
N GLY A 26 5.35 -7.61 0.77
CA GLY A 26 5.90 -8.95 0.93
C GLY A 26 6.59 -9.17 2.28
N ILE A 27 6.81 -10.44 2.64
CA ILE A 27 7.51 -10.83 3.86
C ILE A 27 9.03 -10.71 3.63
N GLY A 28 9.76 -10.11 4.57
CA GLY A 28 11.23 -10.09 4.59
C GLY A 28 11.80 -11.49 4.80
N GLY A 29 12.91 -11.82 4.16
CA GLY A 29 13.58 -13.11 4.34
C GLY A 29 14.31 -13.21 5.70
N ASP A 30 14.35 -14.41 6.27
CA ASP A 30 15.11 -14.63 7.51
C ASP A 30 16.63 -14.58 7.25
N GLY A 31 17.39 -14.16 8.25
CA GLY A 31 18.85 -14.15 8.22
C GLY A 31 19.42 -15.58 8.17
N ALA A 32 20.61 -15.74 7.61
CA ALA A 32 21.30 -17.04 7.63
C ALA A 32 21.95 -17.30 9.00
N GLY A 33 22.02 -18.55 9.41
CA GLY A 33 22.74 -18.94 10.63
C GLY A 33 24.25 -18.68 10.52
N GLY A 34 24.87 -18.27 11.63
CA GLY A 34 26.33 -18.13 11.73
C GLY A 34 27.04 -19.47 11.59
N GLY A 35 28.18 -19.49 10.89
CA GLY A 35 29.01 -20.70 10.75
C GLY A 35 29.65 -21.13 12.07
N ASN A 36 29.69 -22.43 12.33
CA ASN A 36 30.41 -22.98 13.48
C ASN A 36 31.91 -23.04 13.19
N ALA A 37 32.73 -22.81 14.21
CA ALA A 37 34.18 -22.98 14.14
C ALA A 37 34.61 -23.98 15.22
N THR A 38 35.54 -24.89 14.86
CA THR A 38 36.10 -25.87 15.80
C THR A 38 37.62 -25.90 15.65
N SER A 39 38.32 -25.76 16.77
CA SER A 39 39.77 -25.97 16.83
C SER A 39 40.04 -27.34 17.40
N THR A 40 40.71 -28.20 16.63
CA THR A 40 41.10 -29.56 17.05
C THR A 40 42.61 -29.71 17.17
N SER A 41 43.36 -28.61 17.12
CA SER A 41 44.82 -28.62 17.20
C SER A 41 45.33 -28.82 18.62
N SER A 42 46.46 -29.53 18.76
CA SER A 42 47.20 -29.66 20.03
C SER A 42 47.87 -28.34 20.47
N ILE A 43 47.93 -27.35 19.56
CA ILE A 43 48.35 -25.98 19.88
C ILE A 43 47.07 -25.18 20.11
N PRO A 44 46.98 -24.42 21.23
CA PRO A 44 45.75 -23.70 21.52
C PRO A 44 45.48 -22.58 20.50
N PHE A 45 44.65 -22.87 19.57
CA PHE A 45 44.04 -21.84 18.68
C PHE A 45 42.61 -21.59 19.11
N ASP A 46 42.25 -20.32 19.17
CA ASP A 46 40.89 -19.91 19.46
C ASP A 46 39.98 -20.18 18.22
N ALA A 47 38.79 -20.67 18.50
CA ALA A 47 37.78 -20.85 17.48
C ALA A 47 36.61 -19.89 17.72
N HIS A 48 36.37 -19.01 16.78
CA HIS A 48 35.29 -18.03 16.91
C HIS A 48 34.15 -18.41 15.96
N GLY A 49 32.94 -18.62 16.49
CA GLY A 49 31.74 -18.83 15.69
C GLY A 49 31.39 -17.57 14.89
N GLY A 50 30.89 -17.75 13.68
CA GLY A 50 30.43 -16.63 12.84
C GLY A 50 29.16 -16.01 13.43
N ASN A 51 28.98 -14.70 13.25
CA ASN A 51 27.72 -14.02 13.60
C ASN A 51 26.56 -14.52 12.76
N GLY A 52 25.36 -14.53 13.32
CA GLY A 52 24.12 -14.77 12.60
C GLY A 52 23.85 -13.63 11.61
N GLY A 53 23.21 -13.96 10.49
CA GLY A 53 22.77 -12.97 9.51
C GLY A 53 21.57 -12.16 10.02
N ALA A 54 21.48 -10.91 9.64
CA ALA A 54 20.30 -10.08 9.91
C ALA A 54 19.10 -10.55 9.05
N GLY A 55 17.90 -10.44 9.60
CA GLY A 55 16.67 -10.60 8.87
C GLY A 55 16.47 -9.47 7.84
N GLY A 56 15.78 -9.75 6.76
CA GLY A 56 15.41 -8.74 5.76
C GLY A 56 14.27 -7.85 6.22
N ASP A 57 14.25 -6.61 5.75
CA ASP A 57 13.17 -5.68 6.07
C ASP A 57 11.82 -6.13 5.46
N ALA A 58 10.72 -5.70 6.08
CA ALA A 58 9.39 -5.91 5.55
C ALA A 58 9.21 -5.18 4.21
N GLY A 59 8.47 -5.79 3.29
CA GLY A 59 8.07 -5.12 2.05
C GLY A 59 7.06 -4.00 2.31
N HIS A 60 7.15 -2.90 1.56
CA HIS A 60 6.19 -1.80 1.64
C HIS A 60 4.83 -2.19 1.06
N GLY A 61 3.76 -1.71 1.68
CA GLY A 61 2.42 -1.77 1.11
C GLY A 61 2.29 -0.90 -0.14
N GLY A 62 1.50 -1.34 -1.11
CA GLY A 62 1.20 -0.57 -2.32
C GLY A 62 0.30 0.64 -2.04
N THR A 63 0.39 1.69 -2.84
CA THR A 63 -0.53 2.83 -2.76
C THR A 63 -1.93 2.44 -3.20
N GLY A 64 -2.96 3.03 -2.58
CA GLY A 64 -4.35 2.89 -3.04
C GLY A 64 -4.57 3.56 -4.39
N GLY A 65 -5.50 3.05 -5.18
CA GLY A 65 -5.90 3.67 -6.45
C GLY A 65 -6.68 4.98 -6.23
N ASP A 66 -6.61 5.89 -7.19
CA ASP A 66 -7.36 7.15 -7.14
C ASP A 66 -8.86 6.92 -7.39
N GLY A 67 -9.70 7.76 -6.80
CA GLY A 67 -11.13 7.81 -7.08
C GLY A 67 -11.41 8.38 -8.47
N GLY A 68 -12.46 7.89 -9.12
CA GLY A 68 -12.91 8.43 -10.40
C GLY A 68 -13.60 9.80 -10.27
N ASP A 69 -13.50 10.64 -11.27
CA ASP A 69 -14.19 11.92 -11.31
C ASP A 69 -15.72 11.76 -11.41
N GLY A 70 -16.46 12.72 -10.90
CA GLY A 70 -17.93 12.79 -11.03
C GLY A 70 -18.36 13.07 -12.45
N GLY A 71 -19.52 12.56 -12.84
CA GLY A 71 -20.11 12.81 -14.15
C GLY A 71 -20.64 14.24 -14.29
N HIS A 72 -20.55 14.81 -15.49
CA HIS A 72 -21.06 16.15 -15.77
C HIS A 72 -22.60 16.21 -15.72
N ALA A 73 -23.12 17.38 -15.38
CA ALA A 73 -24.56 17.66 -15.40
C ALA A 73 -25.16 17.52 -16.80
N GLY A 74 -26.35 16.96 -16.88
CA GLY A 74 -27.15 17.01 -18.10
C GLY A 74 -27.71 18.42 -18.37
N THR A 75 -27.79 18.81 -19.64
CA THR A 75 -28.39 20.09 -20.04
C THR A 75 -29.90 20.08 -19.91
N GLY A 76 -30.50 21.18 -19.51
CA GLY A 76 -31.93 21.34 -19.45
C GLY A 76 -32.59 21.28 -20.87
N GLY A 77 -33.77 20.72 -20.94
CA GLY A 77 -34.57 20.67 -22.19
C GLY A 77 -35.03 22.07 -22.64
N ARG A 78 -35.22 22.24 -23.93
CA ARG A 78 -35.73 23.51 -24.49
C ARG A 78 -37.25 23.61 -24.30
N GLY A 79 -37.74 24.78 -24.01
CA GLY A 79 -39.19 25.08 -24.01
C GLY A 79 -39.80 24.99 -25.43
N GLY A 80 -41.10 24.85 -25.49
CA GLY A 80 -41.82 24.82 -26.77
C GLY A 80 -41.63 26.07 -27.62
N LEU A 81 -41.78 25.94 -28.95
CA LEU A 81 -41.46 26.98 -29.92
C LEU A 81 -42.29 28.26 -29.78
N LEU A 82 -43.53 28.14 -29.33
CA LEU A 82 -44.48 29.29 -29.21
C LEU A 82 -44.70 29.73 -27.75
N ALA A 83 -44.53 28.86 -26.81
CA ALA A 83 -44.63 29.12 -25.38
C ALA A 83 -44.01 27.95 -24.63
N GLY A 84 -43.44 28.23 -23.51
CA GLY A 84 -42.76 27.25 -22.64
C GLY A 84 -41.39 27.76 -22.19
N GLN A 85 -41.02 27.43 -20.97
CA GLN A 85 -39.74 27.82 -20.39
C GLN A 85 -38.72 26.73 -20.67
N HIS A 86 -37.44 27.12 -20.81
CA HIS A 86 -36.33 26.21 -20.79
C HIS A 86 -36.24 25.57 -19.40
N ALA A 87 -35.89 24.29 -19.37
CA ALA A 87 -35.63 23.61 -18.13
C ALA A 87 -34.23 23.91 -17.61
N ASN A 88 -34.04 23.77 -16.33
CA ASN A 88 -32.73 23.91 -15.70
C ASN A 88 -31.81 22.71 -16.04
N SER A 89 -30.52 22.96 -16.11
CA SER A 89 -29.53 21.88 -16.15
C SER A 89 -29.57 21.08 -14.85
N GLY A 90 -29.17 19.81 -14.90
CA GLY A 90 -28.93 18.99 -13.73
C GLY A 90 -27.71 19.46 -12.94
N ASN A 91 -27.40 18.78 -11.85
CA ASN A 91 -26.18 19.01 -11.08
C ASN A 91 -25.09 18.01 -11.49
N GLY A 92 -23.83 18.39 -11.40
CA GLY A 92 -22.70 17.48 -11.57
C GLY A 92 -22.71 16.38 -10.51
N GLY A 93 -22.10 15.23 -10.80
CA GLY A 93 -21.90 14.15 -9.84
C GLY A 93 -20.74 14.42 -8.90
N GLY A 94 -20.75 13.81 -7.73
CA GLY A 94 -19.59 13.85 -6.81
C GLY A 94 -18.44 12.99 -7.31
N GLY A 95 -17.19 13.36 -7.00
CA GLY A 95 -16.03 12.50 -7.22
C GLY A 95 -16.07 11.26 -6.34
N GLY A 96 -15.42 10.18 -6.79
CA GLY A 96 -15.25 8.95 -6.01
C GLY A 96 -14.14 9.09 -4.96
N THR A 97 -14.16 8.25 -3.96
CA THR A 97 -13.13 8.24 -2.91
C THR A 97 -11.90 7.47 -3.36
N GLY A 98 -10.70 7.93 -3.00
CA GLY A 98 -9.46 7.19 -3.21
C GLY A 98 -9.43 5.90 -2.38
N GLY A 99 -8.79 4.86 -2.90
CA GLY A 99 -8.64 3.58 -2.22
C GLY A 99 -7.64 3.65 -1.05
N ALA A 100 -7.79 2.78 -0.08
CA ALA A 100 -6.83 2.66 1.02
C ALA A 100 -5.48 2.12 0.54
N GLY A 101 -4.38 2.55 1.14
CA GLY A 101 -3.07 1.93 0.93
C GLY A 101 -3.02 0.50 1.48
N GLY A 102 -2.15 -0.34 0.92
CA GLY A 102 -1.91 -1.69 1.43
C GLY A 102 -1.10 -1.67 2.73
N THR A 103 -1.20 -2.73 3.51
CA THR A 103 -0.41 -2.89 4.74
C THR A 103 1.01 -3.34 4.41
N HIS A 104 1.98 -3.00 5.27
CA HIS A 104 3.34 -3.54 5.16
C HIS A 104 3.37 -5.05 5.35
N GLY A 105 4.43 -5.71 4.87
CA GLY A 105 4.72 -7.11 5.16
C GLY A 105 5.27 -7.30 6.60
N THR A 106 5.64 -8.51 6.93
CA THR A 106 6.36 -8.80 8.17
C THR A 106 7.87 -8.79 7.93
N PRO A 107 8.68 -8.20 8.83
CA PRO A 107 10.13 -8.30 8.72
C PRO A 107 10.61 -9.75 8.94
N GLY A 108 11.73 -10.12 8.36
CA GLY A 108 12.39 -11.38 8.63
C GLY A 108 13.11 -11.35 9.97
N SER A 109 13.32 -12.52 10.57
CA SER A 109 14.01 -12.66 11.85
C SER A 109 15.52 -12.75 11.65
N GLY A 110 16.29 -12.15 12.54
CA GLY A 110 17.73 -12.40 12.67
C GLY A 110 17.97 -13.84 13.13
N ASN A 111 19.06 -14.45 12.68
CA ASN A 111 19.36 -15.83 13.04
C ASN A 111 20.48 -15.91 14.07
N ALA A 112 20.59 -17.06 14.74
CA ALA A 112 21.60 -17.30 15.76
C ALA A 112 23.03 -17.27 15.19
N GLY A 113 23.99 -16.81 15.98
CA GLY A 113 25.40 -16.96 15.68
C GLY A 113 25.84 -18.43 15.79
N GLY A 114 26.92 -18.76 15.11
CA GLY A 114 27.56 -20.07 15.19
C GLY A 114 28.32 -20.28 16.50
N THR A 115 28.58 -21.53 16.82
CA THR A 115 29.35 -21.89 18.02
C THR A 115 30.86 -21.93 17.71
N GLY A 116 31.67 -21.39 18.62
CA GLY A 116 33.12 -21.60 18.66
C GLY A 116 33.45 -22.69 19.68
N THR A 117 34.12 -23.73 19.27
CA THR A 117 34.54 -24.86 20.14
C THR A 117 36.03 -25.08 20.00
N GLY A 118 36.75 -25.09 21.11
CA GLY A 118 38.20 -25.25 21.15
C GLY A 118 38.73 -25.07 22.57
N ASN A 119 39.72 -24.19 22.73
CA ASN A 119 40.27 -23.83 24.03
C ASN A 119 39.37 -22.82 24.78
N ALA A 120 39.86 -22.36 25.94
CA ALA A 120 39.13 -21.51 26.88
C ALA A 120 38.73 -20.14 26.30
N ASP A 121 39.44 -19.67 25.24
CA ASP A 121 39.19 -18.35 24.61
C ASP A 121 38.34 -18.44 23.37
N SER A 122 37.82 -19.65 23.05
CA SER A 122 36.88 -19.83 21.96
C SER A 122 35.53 -19.18 22.29
N THR A 123 34.94 -18.46 21.33
CA THR A 123 33.69 -17.69 21.52
C THR A 123 32.64 -18.03 20.49
N ASN A 124 31.37 -17.90 20.87
CA ASN A 124 30.25 -17.99 19.94
C ASN A 124 30.09 -16.67 19.20
N GLY A 125 29.59 -16.74 17.97
CA GLY A 125 29.13 -15.58 17.25
C GLY A 125 27.85 -14.99 17.87
N GLY A 126 27.65 -13.69 17.71
CA GLY A 126 26.42 -13.01 18.13
C GLY A 126 25.24 -13.32 17.20
N PRO A 127 24.00 -13.16 17.69
CA PRO A 127 22.82 -13.27 16.83
C PRO A 127 22.76 -12.09 15.84
N GLY A 128 22.13 -12.32 14.69
CA GLY A 128 21.74 -11.25 13.77
C GLY A 128 20.56 -10.44 14.32
N SER A 129 20.38 -9.23 13.85
CA SER A 129 19.22 -8.40 14.17
C SER A 129 18.00 -8.78 13.33
N ASP A 130 16.81 -8.54 13.86
CA ASP A 130 15.60 -8.63 13.04
C ASP A 130 15.57 -7.51 12.00
N GLY A 131 14.85 -7.74 10.88
CA GLY A 131 14.59 -6.73 9.88
C GLY A 131 13.66 -5.62 10.39
N LEU A 132 13.59 -4.53 9.67
CA LEU A 132 12.70 -3.39 9.98
C LEU A 132 11.30 -3.59 9.41
N GLY A 133 10.30 -3.07 10.09
CA GLY A 133 8.90 -3.08 9.68
C GLY A 133 8.09 -2.07 10.49
N GLY A 134 6.79 -2.08 10.32
CA GLY A 134 5.87 -1.22 11.06
C GLY A 134 5.12 -0.24 10.16
N ASP A 135 4.32 0.63 10.73
CA ASP A 135 3.38 1.51 10.03
C ASP A 135 4.03 2.44 9.00
N ALA A 136 5.32 2.79 9.17
CA ALA A 136 6.07 3.57 8.19
C ALA A 136 6.22 2.85 6.83
N PHE A 137 6.03 1.54 6.79
CA PHE A 137 6.07 0.72 5.57
C PHE A 137 4.68 0.54 4.94
N ASN A 138 3.60 1.06 5.53
CA ASN A 138 2.27 1.02 4.92
C ASN A 138 2.21 1.90 3.66
N GLY A 139 1.43 1.47 2.67
CA GLY A 139 1.14 2.26 1.49
C GLY A 139 0.24 3.46 1.81
N SER A 140 0.33 4.51 1.04
CA SER A 140 -0.52 5.69 1.17
C SER A 140 -1.89 5.47 0.55
N ARG A 141 -2.90 6.22 1.02
CA ARG A 141 -4.23 6.27 0.39
C ARG A 141 -4.13 6.97 -0.96
N GLY A 142 -4.92 6.53 -1.94
CA GLY A 142 -5.12 7.24 -3.21
C GLY A 142 -5.88 8.56 -3.02
N THR A 143 -5.84 9.42 -4.02
CA THR A 143 -6.54 10.71 -4.02
C THR A 143 -8.03 10.56 -4.32
N ASP A 144 -8.85 11.48 -3.82
CA ASP A 144 -10.28 11.52 -4.18
C ASP A 144 -10.44 12.11 -5.59
N GLY A 145 -11.44 11.65 -6.35
CA GLY A 145 -11.78 12.20 -7.66
C GLY A 145 -12.45 13.58 -7.53
N ASN A 146 -12.43 14.35 -8.60
CA ASN A 146 -13.03 15.67 -8.65
C ASN A 146 -14.55 15.60 -8.86
N PRO A 147 -15.32 16.59 -8.37
CA PRO A 147 -16.73 16.71 -8.74
C PRO A 147 -16.87 17.11 -10.22
N GLY A 148 -17.95 16.64 -10.89
CA GLY A 148 -18.27 16.95 -12.28
C GLY A 148 -19.11 18.22 -12.48
#